data_f4fb9cb4b9dc3531c43deb4c86baacf4
#
_entry.id   f4fb9cb4b9dc3531c43deb4c86baacf4
#
_cell.length_a   1.000
_cell.length_b   1.000
_cell.length_c   1.000
_cell.angle_alpha   90.00
_cell.angle_beta   90.00
_cell.angle_gamma   90.00
#
_symmetry.space_group_name_H-M   'P 1'
#
loop_
_entity.id
_entity.type
_entity.pdbx_description
1 polymer ?
#
loop_
_entity_poly.entity_id
_entity_poly.type
_entity_poly.pdbx_seq_one_letter_code
_entity_poly.pdbx_strand_id
1 'polypeptide(L)'
;TEAGEILAHARAEAEQLVKRAREESAAKTETEIARRRRHARREAGQITDSADLKARQRIMAARQEVLADLFRQARSRLLALRRTPRYGKILDELALRAVRALPPGECRLRLRQEDMSLFPEARLRELSERSGRQVLLAEEPAAISGGCLALGRDGRVFVDFSLDTLLERNRSLLQEILSREIPDDNG
;
A
#
# COMPACT_ATOMS: atom_id res chain seq x y z
N THR A 1 -52.02 -78.78 -1.20
CA THR A 1 -50.95 -79.75 -0.88
C THR A 1 -49.81 -78.98 -0.20
N GLU A 2 -49.32 -79.54 0.89
CA GLU A 2 -48.26 -78.92 1.75
C GLU A 2 -47.02 -78.41 0.96
N ALA A 3 -46.62 -79.12 -0.10
CA ALA A 3 -45.53 -78.71 -1.01
C ALA A 3 -45.85 -77.43 -1.81
N GLY A 4 -47.10 -77.17 -2.13
CA GLY A 4 -47.51 -75.97 -2.86
C GLY A 4 -47.50 -74.73 -1.98
N GLU A 5 -47.82 -74.89 -0.69
CA GLU A 5 -47.81 -73.80 0.27
C GLU A 5 -46.36 -73.39 0.65
N ILE A 6 -45.48 -74.39 0.81
CA ILE A 6 -44.05 -74.14 1.05
C ILE A 6 -43.40 -73.37 -0.10
N LEU A 7 -43.71 -73.75 -1.35
CA LEU A 7 -43.21 -73.03 -2.55
C LEU A 7 -43.76 -71.60 -2.65
N ALA A 8 -45.06 -71.43 -2.35
CA ALA A 8 -45.62 -70.06 -2.33
C ALA A 8 -45.02 -69.18 -1.27
N HIS A 9 -44.78 -69.71 -0.07
CA HIS A 9 -44.11 -68.98 1.03
C HIS A 9 -42.66 -68.62 0.65
N ALA A 10 -41.89 -69.57 0.15
CA ALA A 10 -40.50 -69.29 -0.29
C ALA A 10 -40.41 -68.26 -1.42
N ARG A 11 -41.37 -68.25 -2.36
CA ARG A 11 -41.44 -67.22 -3.40
C ARG A 11 -41.77 -65.85 -2.83
N ALA A 12 -42.74 -65.78 -1.89
CA ALA A 12 -43.09 -64.51 -1.26
C ALA A 12 -41.92 -63.94 -0.41
N GLU A 13 -41.17 -64.77 0.29
CA GLU A 13 -39.97 -64.40 1.01
C GLU A 13 -38.87 -63.88 0.05
N ALA A 14 -38.62 -64.57 -1.02
CA ALA A 14 -37.64 -64.18 -2.05
C ALA A 14 -38.00 -62.81 -2.66
N GLU A 15 -39.28 -62.60 -3.02
CA GLU A 15 -39.78 -61.36 -3.56
C GLU A 15 -39.58 -60.19 -2.52
N GLN A 16 -39.89 -60.41 -1.25
CA GLN A 16 -39.68 -59.43 -0.20
C GLN A 16 -38.20 -59.12 -0.03
N LEU A 17 -37.34 -60.12 -0.07
CA LEU A 17 -35.88 -59.91 0.06
C LEU A 17 -35.35 -59.06 -1.09
N VAL A 18 -35.75 -59.39 -2.33
CA VAL A 18 -35.36 -58.62 -3.53
C VAL A 18 -35.88 -57.16 -3.45
N LYS A 19 -37.14 -56.98 -3.01
CA LYS A 19 -37.72 -55.67 -2.82
C LYS A 19 -36.92 -54.84 -1.80
N ARG A 20 -36.65 -55.40 -0.62
CA ARG A 20 -35.82 -54.72 0.43
C ARG A 20 -34.42 -54.40 -0.09
N ALA A 21 -33.74 -55.32 -0.76
CA ALA A 21 -32.43 -55.10 -1.32
C ALA A 21 -32.41 -53.94 -2.36
N ARG A 22 -33.46 -53.83 -3.19
CA ARG A 22 -33.63 -52.73 -4.15
C ARG A 22 -33.86 -51.40 -3.45
N GLU A 23 -34.73 -51.37 -2.43
CA GLU A 23 -35.01 -50.15 -1.65
C GLU A 23 -33.76 -49.66 -0.91
N GLU A 24 -33.03 -50.57 -0.27
CA GLU A 24 -31.76 -50.24 0.38
C GLU A 24 -30.69 -49.73 -0.60
N SER A 25 -30.59 -50.38 -1.77
CA SER A 25 -29.65 -49.96 -2.81
C SER A 25 -30.02 -48.58 -3.37
N ALA A 26 -31.29 -48.31 -3.61
CA ALA A 26 -31.78 -47.01 -4.06
C ALA A 26 -31.48 -45.92 -3.01
N ALA A 27 -31.77 -46.16 -1.73
CA ALA A 27 -31.50 -45.24 -0.64
C ALA A 27 -29.98 -44.94 -0.48
N LYS A 28 -29.13 -45.96 -0.56
CA LYS A 28 -27.67 -45.80 -0.54
C LYS A 28 -27.19 -44.98 -1.73
N THR A 29 -27.70 -45.27 -2.92
CA THR A 29 -27.33 -44.52 -4.14
C THR A 29 -27.75 -43.05 -4.06
N GLU A 30 -28.97 -42.77 -3.59
CA GLU A 30 -29.44 -41.41 -3.40
C GLU A 30 -28.58 -40.62 -2.38
N THR A 31 -28.24 -41.26 -1.28
CA THR A 31 -27.37 -40.66 -0.23
C THR A 31 -25.99 -40.34 -0.81
N GLU A 32 -25.42 -41.24 -1.59
CA GLU A 32 -24.09 -41.04 -2.19
C GLU A 32 -24.13 -39.95 -3.27
N ILE A 33 -25.18 -39.90 -4.09
CA ILE A 33 -25.38 -38.80 -5.06
C ILE A 33 -25.51 -37.45 -4.33
N ALA A 34 -26.30 -37.40 -3.27
CA ALA A 34 -26.46 -36.18 -2.48
C ALA A 34 -25.13 -35.73 -1.83
N ARG A 35 -24.32 -36.67 -1.36
CA ARG A 35 -22.99 -36.42 -0.80
C ARG A 35 -22.03 -35.85 -1.87
N ARG A 36 -21.98 -36.48 -3.04
CA ARG A 36 -21.15 -36.05 -4.17
C ARG A 36 -21.55 -34.68 -4.69
N ARG A 37 -22.84 -34.39 -4.79
CA ARG A 37 -23.36 -33.07 -5.18
C ARG A 37 -22.95 -31.98 -4.17
N ARG A 38 -23.04 -32.28 -2.88
CA ARG A 38 -22.57 -31.34 -1.84
C ARG A 38 -21.07 -31.08 -1.88
N HIS A 39 -20.29 -32.12 -2.18
CA HIS A 39 -18.83 -31.99 -2.33
C HIS A 39 -18.49 -31.14 -3.55
N ALA A 40 -19.07 -31.44 -4.71
CA ALA A 40 -18.84 -30.69 -5.94
C ALA A 40 -19.25 -29.20 -5.81
N ARG A 41 -20.35 -28.89 -5.11
CA ARG A 41 -20.75 -27.49 -4.84
C ARG A 41 -19.74 -26.77 -3.95
N ARG A 42 -19.19 -27.43 -2.93
CA ARG A 42 -18.16 -26.85 -2.07
C ARG A 42 -16.87 -26.58 -2.83
N GLU A 43 -16.43 -27.53 -3.65
CA GLU A 43 -15.25 -27.36 -4.50
C GLU A 43 -15.43 -26.21 -5.50
N ALA A 44 -16.58 -26.15 -6.17
CA ALA A 44 -16.90 -25.04 -7.07
C ALA A 44 -16.88 -23.69 -6.35
N GLY A 45 -17.48 -23.60 -5.14
CA GLY A 45 -17.40 -22.40 -4.29
C GLY A 45 -15.97 -22.00 -3.95
N GLN A 46 -15.15 -22.95 -3.51
CA GLN A 46 -13.73 -22.68 -3.19
C GLN A 46 -12.93 -22.18 -4.40
N ILE A 47 -13.21 -22.71 -5.58
CA ILE A 47 -12.56 -22.26 -6.82
C ILE A 47 -12.95 -20.82 -7.13
N THR A 48 -14.25 -20.50 -7.04
CA THR A 48 -14.76 -19.14 -7.28
C THR A 48 -14.19 -18.15 -6.27
N ASP A 49 -14.27 -18.46 -4.97
CA ASP A 49 -13.73 -17.61 -3.89
C ASP A 49 -12.22 -17.37 -4.07
N SER A 50 -11.48 -18.42 -4.44
CA SER A 50 -10.05 -18.31 -4.72
C SER A 50 -9.76 -17.45 -5.96
N ALA A 51 -10.58 -17.54 -6.99
CA ALA A 51 -10.43 -16.71 -8.18
C ALA A 51 -10.70 -15.23 -7.87
N ASP A 52 -11.74 -14.93 -7.11
CA ASP A 52 -12.10 -13.58 -6.67
C ASP A 52 -10.99 -12.97 -5.80
N LEU A 53 -10.46 -13.74 -4.85
CA LEU A 53 -9.34 -13.29 -4.03
C LEU A 53 -8.11 -12.97 -4.89
N LYS A 54 -7.76 -13.84 -5.84
CA LYS A 54 -6.65 -13.61 -6.77
C LYS A 54 -6.87 -12.39 -7.66
N ALA A 55 -8.10 -12.16 -8.12
CA ALA A 55 -8.43 -10.97 -8.90
C ALA A 55 -8.22 -9.69 -8.10
N ARG A 56 -8.74 -9.64 -6.87
CA ARG A 56 -8.51 -8.50 -5.95
C ARG A 56 -7.04 -8.27 -5.65
N GLN A 57 -6.27 -9.33 -5.38
CA GLN A 57 -4.82 -9.22 -5.15
C GLN A 57 -4.09 -8.65 -6.37
N ARG A 58 -4.46 -9.04 -7.60
CA ARG A 58 -3.87 -8.49 -8.82
C ARG A 58 -4.17 -7.01 -9.01
N ILE A 59 -5.40 -6.59 -8.75
CA ILE A 59 -5.80 -5.19 -8.80
C ILE A 59 -5.00 -4.36 -7.80
N MET A 60 -4.89 -4.83 -6.56
CA MET A 60 -4.12 -4.16 -5.52
C MET A 60 -2.63 -4.06 -5.88
N ALA A 61 -2.04 -5.14 -6.42
CA ALA A 61 -0.65 -5.14 -6.86
C ALA A 61 -0.42 -4.13 -8.00
N ALA A 62 -1.30 -4.10 -9.01
CA ALA A 62 -1.22 -3.15 -10.11
C ALA A 62 -1.32 -1.69 -9.61
N ARG A 63 -2.22 -1.40 -8.67
CA ARG A 63 -2.34 -0.07 -8.03
C ARG A 63 -1.06 0.33 -7.32
N GLN A 64 -0.45 -0.59 -6.57
CA GLN A 64 0.83 -0.33 -5.87
C GLN A 64 1.96 -0.07 -6.85
N GLU A 65 2.00 -0.77 -7.98
CA GLU A 65 3.00 -0.57 -9.02
C GLU A 65 2.88 0.81 -9.67
N VAL A 66 1.66 1.22 -10.05
CA VAL A 66 1.37 2.57 -10.58
C VAL A 66 1.80 3.64 -9.58
N LEU A 67 1.49 3.46 -8.30
CA LEU A 67 1.86 4.38 -7.24
C LEU A 67 3.38 4.49 -7.11
N ALA A 68 4.08 3.37 -7.09
CA ALA A 68 5.55 3.33 -7.02
C ALA A 68 6.19 4.04 -8.22
N ASP A 69 5.62 3.86 -9.41
CA ASP A 69 6.07 4.53 -10.63
C ASP A 69 5.90 6.05 -10.55
N LEU A 70 4.76 6.52 -10.07
CA LEU A 70 4.50 7.94 -9.89
C LEU A 70 5.48 8.57 -8.90
N PHE A 71 5.78 7.88 -7.80
CA PHE A 71 6.79 8.33 -6.83
C PHE A 71 8.19 8.39 -7.45
N ARG A 72 8.59 7.39 -8.24
CA ARG A 72 9.86 7.42 -8.96
C ARG A 72 9.95 8.60 -9.93
N GLN A 73 8.90 8.85 -10.69
CA GLN A 73 8.83 9.98 -11.61
C GLN A 73 8.86 11.33 -10.87
N ALA A 74 8.08 11.47 -9.80
CA ALA A 74 8.06 12.68 -8.97
C ALA A 74 9.44 12.96 -8.37
N ARG A 75 10.09 11.94 -7.82
CA ARG A 75 11.46 12.05 -7.30
C ARG A 75 12.45 12.47 -8.38
N SER A 76 12.39 11.84 -9.55
CA SER A 76 13.25 12.20 -10.68
C SER A 76 13.07 13.66 -11.09
N ARG A 77 11.83 14.15 -11.19
CA ARG A 77 11.52 15.54 -11.50
C ARG A 77 12.03 16.51 -10.42
N LEU A 78 11.85 16.18 -9.14
CA LEU A 78 12.39 16.98 -8.03
C LEU A 78 13.92 17.06 -8.08
N LEU A 79 14.59 15.95 -8.36
CA LEU A 79 16.04 15.94 -8.52
C LEU A 79 16.51 16.75 -9.75
N ALA A 80 15.73 16.76 -10.83
CA ALA A 80 16.02 17.56 -12.01
C ALA A 80 15.87 19.08 -11.75
N LEU A 81 14.97 19.49 -10.83
CA LEU A 81 14.82 20.90 -10.43
C LEU A 81 16.11 21.53 -9.92
N ARG A 82 16.99 20.75 -9.26
CA ARG A 82 18.29 21.22 -8.76
C ARG A 82 19.19 21.80 -9.83
N ARG A 83 19.00 21.35 -11.08
CA ARG A 83 19.79 21.83 -12.24
C ARG A 83 19.17 23.07 -12.89
N THR A 84 18.07 23.58 -12.36
CA THR A 84 17.38 24.75 -12.93
C THR A 84 17.70 26.03 -12.14
N PRO A 85 17.67 27.18 -12.78
CA PRO A 85 17.87 28.47 -12.10
C PRO A 85 16.83 28.76 -11.01
N ARG A 86 15.69 28.06 -11.04
CA ARG A 86 14.62 28.20 -10.04
C ARG A 86 14.95 27.54 -8.71
N TYR A 87 15.88 26.57 -8.70
CA TYR A 87 16.18 25.81 -7.49
C TYR A 87 16.65 26.69 -6.34
N GLY A 88 17.50 27.68 -6.61
CA GLY A 88 17.96 28.61 -5.57
C GLY A 88 16.82 29.32 -4.85
N LYS A 89 15.79 29.78 -5.60
CA LYS A 89 14.60 30.43 -5.00
C LYS A 89 13.77 29.43 -4.17
N ILE A 90 13.61 28.21 -4.68
CA ILE A 90 12.90 27.14 -3.94
C ILE A 90 13.63 26.82 -2.64
N LEU A 91 14.94 26.71 -2.71
CA LEU A 91 15.77 26.41 -1.53
C LEU A 91 15.67 27.51 -0.46
N ASP A 92 15.61 28.80 -0.88
CA ASP A 92 15.37 29.93 0.03
C ASP A 92 14.04 29.81 0.78
N GLU A 93 12.97 29.53 0.04
CA GLU A 93 11.65 29.37 0.65
C GLU A 93 11.59 28.17 1.60
N LEU A 94 12.24 27.06 1.23
CA LEU A 94 12.34 25.88 2.11
C LEU A 94 13.15 26.22 3.36
N ALA A 95 14.28 26.90 3.22
CA ALA A 95 15.13 27.35 4.35
C ALA A 95 14.36 28.29 5.28
N LEU A 96 13.64 29.28 4.74
CA LEU A 96 12.83 30.19 5.53
C LEU A 96 11.74 29.46 6.33
N ARG A 97 11.04 28.52 5.69
CA ARG A 97 10.02 27.70 6.36
C ARG A 97 10.62 26.82 7.43
N ALA A 98 11.76 26.19 7.15
CA ALA A 98 12.45 25.31 8.10
C ALA A 98 12.92 26.08 9.34
N VAL A 99 13.53 27.26 9.14
CA VAL A 99 13.98 28.11 10.21
C VAL A 99 12.81 28.63 11.05
N ARG A 100 11.71 29.04 10.45
CA ARG A 100 10.51 29.52 11.16
C ARG A 100 9.82 28.43 11.97
N ALA A 101 9.92 27.19 11.56
CA ALA A 101 9.33 26.05 12.25
C ALA A 101 10.10 25.61 13.52
N LEU A 102 11.35 26.09 13.70
CA LEU A 102 12.10 25.84 14.92
C LEU A 102 11.62 26.71 16.08
N PRO A 103 11.90 26.36 17.35
CA PRO A 103 11.76 27.26 18.50
C PRO A 103 12.64 28.53 18.36
N PRO A 104 12.30 29.65 19.00
CA PRO A 104 13.11 30.89 18.99
C PRO A 104 14.57 30.66 19.40
N GLY A 105 15.50 31.33 18.71
CA GLY A 105 16.92 31.27 19.00
C GLY A 105 17.81 31.19 17.77
N GLU A 106 19.08 30.93 17.98
CA GLU A 106 20.07 30.65 16.94
C GLU A 106 19.73 29.32 16.25
N CYS A 107 19.86 29.28 14.94
CA CYS A 107 19.69 28.06 14.18
C CYS A 107 20.81 27.84 13.16
N ARG A 108 21.07 26.61 12.84
CA ARG A 108 22.04 26.20 11.83
C ARG A 108 21.33 25.53 10.67
N LEU A 109 21.61 26.04 9.46
CA LEU A 109 21.09 25.48 8.23
C LEU A 109 22.10 24.47 7.71
N ARG A 110 21.66 23.23 7.52
CA ARG A 110 22.44 22.14 6.93
C ARG A 110 21.94 21.87 5.53
N LEU A 111 22.86 21.94 4.58
CA LEU A 111 22.58 21.74 3.15
C LEU A 111 23.42 20.59 2.63
N ARG A 112 23.08 20.11 1.46
CA ARG A 112 23.93 19.22 0.71
C ARG A 112 25.22 19.97 0.31
N GLN A 113 26.35 19.26 0.20
CA GLN A 113 27.66 19.85 -0.11
C GLN A 113 27.61 20.81 -1.31
N GLU A 114 27.00 20.40 -2.40
CA GLU A 114 26.94 21.18 -3.63
C GLU A 114 25.99 22.39 -3.56
N ASP A 115 25.06 22.39 -2.61
CA ASP A 115 24.09 23.46 -2.41
C ASP A 115 24.62 24.54 -1.45
N MET A 116 25.69 24.27 -0.69
CA MET A 116 26.27 25.23 0.24
C MET A 116 26.70 26.53 -0.46
N SER A 117 27.22 26.45 -1.65
CA SER A 117 27.61 27.64 -2.44
C SER A 117 26.44 28.55 -2.81
N LEU A 118 25.19 28.06 -2.73
CA LEU A 118 23.98 28.85 -2.97
C LEU A 118 23.64 29.77 -1.78
N PHE A 119 24.27 29.56 -0.62
CA PHE A 119 24.03 30.33 0.59
C PHE A 119 25.30 31.07 1.04
N PRO A 120 25.77 32.06 0.27
CA PRO A 120 26.83 32.94 0.72
C PRO A 120 26.38 33.76 1.94
N GLU A 121 27.33 34.39 2.64
CA GLU A 121 27.05 35.12 3.87
C GLU A 121 25.94 36.18 3.73
N ALA A 122 25.92 36.88 2.60
CA ALA A 122 24.88 37.87 2.31
C ALA A 122 23.48 37.26 2.33
N ARG A 123 23.32 36.07 1.77
CA ARG A 123 22.03 35.36 1.74
C ARG A 123 21.62 34.80 3.10
N LEU A 124 22.58 34.39 3.91
CA LEU A 124 22.30 33.98 5.30
C LEU A 124 21.86 35.20 6.14
N ARG A 125 22.42 36.38 5.92
CA ARG A 125 21.97 37.63 6.57
C ARG A 125 20.54 37.97 6.16
N GLU A 126 20.22 37.95 4.88
CA GLU A 126 18.84 38.15 4.37
C GLU A 126 17.88 37.16 5.00
N LEU A 127 18.25 35.88 5.05
CA LEU A 127 17.41 34.84 5.67
C LEU A 127 17.22 35.10 7.18
N SER A 128 18.25 35.57 7.85
CA SER A 128 18.20 35.96 9.27
C SER A 128 17.21 37.10 9.50
N GLU A 129 17.29 38.17 8.68
CA GLU A 129 16.36 39.30 8.73
C GLU A 129 14.90 38.86 8.47
N ARG A 130 14.67 38.11 7.40
CA ARG A 130 13.34 37.61 7.03
C ARG A 130 12.72 36.62 8.02
N SER A 131 13.57 35.89 8.73
CA SER A 131 13.10 34.92 9.74
C SER A 131 13.01 35.51 11.14
N GLY A 132 13.68 36.66 11.42
CA GLY A 132 13.84 37.23 12.75
C GLY A 132 14.75 36.41 13.66
N ARG A 133 15.69 35.63 13.09
CA ARG A 133 16.56 34.71 13.83
C ARG A 133 17.99 34.77 13.29
N GLN A 134 18.95 34.47 14.13
CA GLN A 134 20.32 34.28 13.69
C GLN A 134 20.44 32.92 12.98
N VAL A 135 20.72 32.95 11.67
CA VAL A 135 20.91 31.77 10.85
C VAL A 135 22.36 31.64 10.46
N LEU A 136 22.95 30.50 10.79
CA LEU A 136 24.32 30.15 10.43
C LEU A 136 24.31 28.95 9.48
N LEU A 137 25.31 28.85 8.61
CA LEU A 137 25.48 27.62 7.82
C LEU A 137 26.25 26.60 8.67
N ALA A 138 25.80 25.37 8.72
CA ALA A 138 26.51 24.29 9.38
C ALA A 138 27.77 23.91 8.58
N GLU A 139 28.85 23.58 9.26
CA GLU A 139 30.10 23.15 8.62
C GLU A 139 29.96 21.79 7.92
N GLU A 140 29.23 20.87 8.56
CA GLU A 140 29.00 19.55 8.00
C GLU A 140 27.83 19.55 7.03
N PRO A 141 28.01 19.03 5.81
CA PRO A 141 26.92 18.90 4.87
C PRO A 141 25.91 17.85 5.31
N ALA A 142 24.68 17.95 4.80
CA ALA A 142 23.66 16.97 4.99
C ALA A 142 23.70 15.91 3.87
N ALA A 143 23.53 14.64 4.24
CA ALA A 143 23.39 13.53 3.28
C ALA A 143 21.94 13.45 2.77
N ILE A 144 21.49 14.49 2.05
CA ILE A 144 20.13 14.62 1.50
C ILE A 144 20.19 14.77 -0.03
N SER A 145 19.08 14.44 -0.69
CA SER A 145 18.98 14.57 -2.15
C SER A 145 18.81 16.01 -2.64
N GLY A 146 18.52 16.96 -1.74
CA GLY A 146 18.29 18.38 -1.97
C GLY A 146 17.35 18.94 -0.91
N GLY A 147 17.12 20.28 -0.91
CA GLY A 147 16.42 20.93 0.18
C GLY A 147 17.35 21.25 1.36
N CYS A 148 16.82 21.33 2.57
CA CYS A 148 17.59 21.73 3.76
C CYS A 148 17.12 21.04 5.04
N LEU A 149 18.02 21.00 6.02
CA LEU A 149 17.71 20.72 7.42
C LEU A 149 18.00 21.99 8.22
N ALA A 150 17.08 22.38 9.10
CA ALA A 150 17.33 23.43 10.07
C ALA A 150 17.47 22.83 11.46
N LEU A 151 18.54 23.15 12.16
CA LEU A 151 18.85 22.64 13.49
C LEU A 151 18.80 23.81 14.48
N GLY A 152 18.20 23.58 15.65
CA GLY A 152 18.31 24.50 16.78
C GLY A 152 19.74 24.53 17.33
N ARG A 153 20.02 25.51 18.18
CA ARG A 153 21.36 25.80 18.73
C ARG A 153 22.07 24.57 19.31
N ASP A 154 21.35 23.73 20.01
CA ASP A 154 21.88 22.53 20.68
C ASP A 154 21.85 21.28 19.80
N GLY A 155 21.34 21.40 18.57
CA GLY A 155 21.17 20.27 17.63
C GLY A 155 20.13 19.21 18.02
N ARG A 156 19.46 19.37 19.19
CA ARG A 156 18.45 18.41 19.65
C ARG A 156 17.12 18.51 18.90
N VAL A 157 16.79 19.73 18.51
CA VAL A 157 15.59 19.99 17.71
C VAL A 157 16.02 20.27 16.28
N PHE A 158 15.42 19.57 15.34
CA PHE A 158 15.67 19.81 13.92
C PHE A 158 14.37 19.74 13.12
N VAL A 159 14.36 20.41 12.02
CA VAL A 159 13.26 20.41 11.06
C VAL A 159 13.81 20.00 9.70
N ASP A 160 13.22 18.97 9.13
CA ASP A 160 13.63 18.41 7.85
C ASP A 160 12.69 18.89 6.72
N PHE A 161 13.26 19.71 5.84
CA PHE A 161 12.69 20.16 4.57
C PHE A 161 13.51 19.67 3.37
N SER A 162 14.09 18.47 3.50
CA SER A 162 14.68 17.79 2.36
C SER A 162 13.61 17.41 1.33
N LEU A 163 14.01 17.34 0.07
CA LEU A 163 13.09 16.97 -1.02
C LEU A 163 12.54 15.56 -0.82
N ASP A 164 13.33 14.65 -0.24
CA ASP A 164 12.90 13.29 0.06
C ASP A 164 11.79 13.28 1.13
N THR A 165 11.98 14.03 2.22
CA THR A 165 10.98 14.14 3.29
C THR A 165 9.71 14.85 2.82
N LEU A 166 9.84 15.88 1.99
CA LEU A 166 8.70 16.57 1.41
C LEU A 166 7.89 15.64 0.49
N LEU A 167 8.56 14.81 -0.31
CA LEU A 167 7.90 13.83 -1.15
C LEU A 167 7.16 12.79 -0.31
N GLU A 168 7.80 12.27 0.75
CA GLU A 168 7.20 11.25 1.61
C GLU A 168 6.01 11.79 2.42
N ARG A 169 6.09 13.02 2.93
CA ARG A 169 4.95 13.68 3.62
C ARG A 169 3.72 13.83 2.72
N ASN A 170 3.93 14.00 1.42
CA ASN A 170 2.84 14.09 0.44
C ASN A 170 2.38 12.73 -0.10
N ARG A 171 2.96 11.63 0.38
CA ARG A 171 2.60 10.28 -0.08
C ARG A 171 1.12 9.97 0.14
N SER A 172 0.61 10.23 1.34
CA SER A 172 -0.79 9.99 1.68
C SER A 172 -1.75 10.79 0.81
N LEU A 173 -1.41 12.06 0.52
CA LEU A 173 -2.20 12.91 -0.37
C LEU A 173 -2.22 12.35 -1.81
N LEU A 174 -1.08 11.91 -2.31
CA LEU A 174 -1.01 11.30 -3.64
C LEU A 174 -1.77 9.98 -3.71
N GLN A 175 -1.74 9.18 -2.64
CA GLN A 175 -2.55 7.97 -2.53
C GLN A 175 -4.05 8.29 -2.54
N GLU A 176 -4.48 9.31 -1.81
CA GLU A 176 -5.88 9.75 -1.78
C GLU A 176 -6.35 10.24 -3.16
N ILE A 177 -5.55 11.04 -3.86
CA ILE A 177 -5.86 11.50 -5.23
C ILE A 177 -6.01 10.30 -6.16
N LEU A 178 -5.09 9.34 -6.12
CA LEU A 178 -5.15 8.14 -6.95
C LEU A 178 -6.35 7.26 -6.64
N SER A 179 -6.73 7.13 -5.37
CA SER A 179 -7.92 6.37 -4.99
C SER A 179 -9.21 6.99 -5.50
N ARG A 180 -9.23 8.30 -5.70
CA ARG A 180 -10.39 9.01 -6.30
C ARG A 180 -10.45 8.86 -7.82
N GLU A 181 -9.30 8.89 -8.49
CA GLU A 181 -9.19 8.78 -9.95
C GLU A 181 -9.32 7.33 -10.46
N ILE A 182 -9.01 6.36 -9.60
CA ILE A 182 -9.14 4.93 -9.89
C ILE A 182 -10.17 4.37 -8.87
N PRO A 183 -11.48 4.52 -9.15
CA PRO A 183 -12.51 4.04 -8.24
C PRO A 183 -12.38 2.54 -7.99
N ASP A 184 -12.71 2.14 -6.76
CA ASP A 184 -12.84 0.73 -6.44
C ASP A 184 -14.04 0.18 -7.24
N ASP A 185 -13.74 -0.69 -8.19
CA ASP A 185 -14.75 -1.45 -8.94
C ASP A 185 -15.39 -2.49 -8.00
N ASN A 186 -16.10 -1.97 -6.98
CA ASN A 186 -16.94 -2.71 -6.06
C ASN A 186 -18.39 -2.42 -6.43
N GLY A 187 -18.76 -2.83 -7.65
CA GLY A 187 -20.12 -2.98 -8.10
C GLY A 187 -20.52 -4.44 -8.10
#